data_6f4b7cfac5eb2e89b4e36dfaf615bbab
#
_entry.id   6f4b7cfac5eb2e89b4e36dfaf615bbab
#
_cell.length_a   1.000
_cell.length_b   1.000
_cell.length_c   1.000
_cell.angle_alpha   90.00
_cell.angle_beta   90.00
_cell.angle_gamma   90.00
#
_symmetry.space_group_name_H-M   'P 1'
#
loop_
_entity.id
_entity.type
_entity.pdbx_description
1 polymer ?
#
loop_
_entity_poly.entity_id
_entity_poly.type
_entity_poly.pdbx_seq_one_letter_code
_entity_poly.pdbx_strand_id
1 'polypeptide(L)'
;MQAPVTETARLVLRPHRLDDFDAVAAMWREPAIVRYVSGKPSTREQSFARLLRYAGHWSLLGYGYWVIEDRDSGEFAGECGFADYHRDIEPPLDDMPEMGWMVAPRWQGKGYATEAIAACLAWGTGHFAAGTAFSCIITPDNFASIRVAEKCGFQLREQTTYLGDAVGLYTRDAV
;
A
#
# COMPACT_ATOMS: atom_id res chain seq x y z
N MET A 1 1.94 7.05 17.43
CA MET A 1 1.08 8.01 16.68
C MET A 1 -0.08 7.24 16.04
N GLN A 2 -1.23 7.85 15.83
CA GLN A 2 -2.34 7.26 15.06
C GLN A 2 -2.34 7.85 13.65
N ALA A 3 -2.78 7.09 12.64
CA ALA A 3 -2.91 7.60 11.28
C ALA A 3 -3.79 8.85 11.25
N PRO A 4 -3.38 9.94 10.59
CA PRO A 4 -4.25 11.08 10.37
C PRO A 4 -5.37 10.72 9.40
N VAL A 5 -6.49 11.44 9.47
CA VAL A 5 -7.54 11.35 8.45
C VAL A 5 -7.20 12.34 7.34
N THR A 6 -7.23 11.86 6.11
CA THR A 6 -6.97 12.67 4.90
C THR A 6 -8.11 12.47 3.91
N GLU A 7 -8.72 13.55 3.46
CA GLU A 7 -9.80 13.50 2.48
C GLU A 7 -9.31 13.90 1.09
N THR A 8 -9.86 13.26 0.09
CA THR A 8 -9.67 13.58 -1.34
C THR A 8 -11.02 13.90 -1.98
N ALA A 9 -11.07 14.01 -3.30
CA ALA A 9 -12.32 14.25 -4.00
C ALA A 9 -13.35 13.11 -3.77
N ARG A 10 -12.90 11.85 -3.71
CA ARG A 10 -13.78 10.67 -3.65
C ARG A 10 -13.49 9.73 -2.48
N LEU A 11 -12.37 9.93 -1.76
CA LEU A 11 -11.89 8.99 -0.77
C LEU A 11 -11.68 9.66 0.58
N VAL A 12 -11.81 8.86 1.64
CA VAL A 12 -11.32 9.16 2.98
C VAL A 12 -10.23 8.15 3.31
N LEU A 13 -9.02 8.60 3.53
CA LEU A 13 -7.93 7.80 4.08
C LEU A 13 -7.97 7.94 5.59
N ARG A 14 -8.20 6.85 6.30
CA ARG A 14 -8.37 6.86 7.76
C ARG A 14 -7.62 5.71 8.44
N PRO A 15 -7.38 5.80 9.76
CA PRO A 15 -6.79 4.68 10.50
C PRO A 15 -7.67 3.43 10.43
N HIS A 16 -7.02 2.26 10.51
CA HIS A 16 -7.70 0.98 10.69
C HIS A 16 -8.43 0.94 12.04
N ARG A 17 -9.59 0.29 12.05
CA ARG A 17 -10.41 0.01 13.23
C ARG A 17 -10.64 -1.50 13.33
N LEU A 18 -10.97 -2.00 14.50
CA LEU A 18 -11.32 -3.42 14.65
C LEU A 18 -12.55 -3.81 13.81
N ASP A 19 -13.48 -2.89 13.62
CA ASP A 19 -14.67 -3.09 12.80
C ASP A 19 -14.36 -3.26 11.29
N ASP A 20 -13.17 -2.88 10.84
CA ASP A 20 -12.72 -3.11 9.47
C ASP A 20 -12.32 -4.57 9.21
N PHE A 21 -12.15 -5.37 10.27
CA PHE A 21 -11.55 -6.69 10.16
C PHE A 21 -12.25 -7.61 9.14
N ASP A 22 -13.58 -7.63 9.13
CA ASP A 22 -14.31 -8.52 8.22
C ASP A 22 -14.13 -8.08 6.76
N ALA A 23 -14.11 -6.78 6.46
CA ALA A 23 -13.86 -6.25 5.13
C ALA A 23 -12.41 -6.52 4.68
N VAL A 24 -11.43 -6.31 5.57
CA VAL A 24 -10.01 -6.65 5.34
C VAL A 24 -9.87 -8.15 5.05
N ALA A 25 -10.45 -9.01 5.88
CA ALA A 25 -10.38 -10.46 5.70
C ALA A 25 -11.05 -10.92 4.40
N ALA A 26 -12.18 -10.32 4.04
CA ALA A 26 -12.85 -10.60 2.77
C ALA A 26 -11.96 -10.21 1.58
N MET A 27 -11.40 -9.01 1.57
CA MET A 27 -10.50 -8.56 0.50
C MET A 27 -9.28 -9.47 0.35
N TRP A 28 -8.60 -9.82 1.44
CA TRP A 28 -7.40 -10.66 1.39
C TRP A 28 -7.67 -12.15 1.14
N ARG A 29 -8.94 -12.57 1.09
CA ARG A 29 -9.35 -13.91 0.62
C ARG A 29 -9.57 -13.97 -0.89
N GLU A 30 -9.73 -12.83 -1.56
CA GLU A 30 -9.97 -12.78 -3.00
C GLU A 30 -8.73 -13.22 -3.79
N PRO A 31 -8.82 -14.30 -4.61
CA PRO A 31 -7.67 -14.77 -5.40
C PRO A 31 -7.09 -13.70 -6.31
N ALA A 32 -7.93 -12.83 -6.87
CA ALA A 32 -7.49 -11.74 -7.74
C ALA A 32 -6.61 -10.71 -7.00
N ILE A 33 -6.86 -10.50 -5.70
CA ILE A 33 -6.07 -9.59 -4.86
C ILE A 33 -4.72 -10.20 -4.51
N VAL A 34 -4.71 -11.45 -4.05
CA VAL A 34 -3.48 -12.06 -3.51
C VAL A 34 -2.57 -12.64 -4.59
N ARG A 35 -3.04 -12.76 -5.82
CA ARG A 35 -2.31 -13.34 -6.96
C ARG A 35 -0.88 -12.84 -7.08
N TYR A 36 -0.65 -11.54 -6.90
CA TYR A 36 0.64 -10.89 -7.07
C TYR A 36 1.32 -10.53 -5.74
N VAL A 37 0.79 -11.00 -4.60
CA VAL A 37 1.33 -10.69 -3.27
C VAL A 37 1.84 -11.95 -2.57
N SER A 38 0.96 -12.92 -2.36
CA SER A 38 1.26 -14.19 -1.67
C SER A 38 0.95 -15.42 -2.50
N GLY A 39 0.32 -15.25 -3.67
CA GLY A 39 -0.12 -16.32 -4.55
C GLY A 39 -1.30 -17.14 -4.03
N LYS A 40 -1.73 -16.93 -2.80
CA LYS A 40 -2.82 -17.69 -2.15
C LYS A 40 -3.62 -16.83 -1.19
N PRO A 41 -4.94 -17.12 -1.05
CA PRO A 41 -5.82 -16.43 -0.10
C PRO A 41 -5.28 -16.46 1.33
N SER A 42 -5.38 -15.32 2.03
CA SER A 42 -5.01 -15.22 3.44
C SER A 42 -6.08 -15.87 4.32
N THR A 43 -5.64 -16.48 5.42
CA THR A 43 -6.55 -16.91 6.50
C THR A 43 -7.07 -15.70 7.28
N ARG A 44 -8.12 -15.88 8.07
CA ARG A 44 -8.60 -14.82 8.98
C ARG A 44 -7.53 -14.40 9.99
N GLU A 45 -6.76 -15.36 10.51
CA GLU A 45 -5.64 -15.10 11.42
C GLU A 45 -4.57 -14.22 10.75
N GLN A 46 -4.16 -14.55 9.54
CA GLN A 46 -3.19 -13.75 8.76
C GLN A 46 -3.71 -12.34 8.47
N SER A 47 -5.01 -12.20 8.15
CA SER A 47 -5.63 -10.90 7.92
C SER A 47 -5.71 -10.07 9.20
N PHE A 48 -5.99 -10.69 10.35
CA PHE A 48 -5.97 -10.02 11.65
C PHE A 48 -4.56 -9.56 12.04
N ALA A 49 -3.56 -10.43 11.87
CA ALA A 49 -2.16 -10.07 12.11
C ALA A 49 -1.72 -8.88 11.22
N ARG A 50 -2.21 -8.82 9.97
CA ARG A 50 -1.95 -7.70 9.06
C ARG A 50 -2.57 -6.39 9.56
N LEU A 51 -3.82 -6.41 9.99
CA LEU A 51 -4.50 -5.24 10.57
C LEU A 51 -3.73 -4.71 11.79
N LEU A 52 -3.33 -5.60 12.70
CA LEU A 52 -2.53 -5.23 13.87
C LEU A 52 -1.15 -4.68 13.48
N ARG A 53 -0.49 -5.24 12.48
CA ARG A 53 0.78 -4.74 11.95
C ARG A 53 0.65 -3.32 11.43
N TYR A 54 -0.42 -3.01 10.68
CA TYR A 54 -0.64 -1.65 10.16
C TYR A 54 -0.86 -0.63 11.28
N ALA A 55 -1.62 -1.00 12.31
CA ALA A 55 -1.75 -0.16 13.51
C ALA A 55 -0.40 -0.03 14.25
N GLY A 56 0.38 -1.10 14.31
CA GLY A 56 1.72 -1.13 14.89
C GLY A 56 2.71 -0.20 14.16
N HIS A 57 2.70 -0.17 12.82
CA HIS A 57 3.54 0.74 12.04
C HIS A 57 3.28 2.20 12.45
N TRP A 58 2.03 2.64 12.51
CA TRP A 58 1.70 4.00 12.95
C TRP A 58 2.16 4.30 14.37
N SER A 59 2.04 3.32 15.27
CA SER A 59 2.45 3.50 16.66
C SER A 59 3.97 3.59 16.84
N LEU A 60 4.72 2.75 16.13
CA LEU A 60 6.16 2.57 16.31
C LEU A 60 6.99 3.45 15.37
N LEU A 61 6.59 3.56 14.10
CA LEU A 61 7.35 4.24 13.06
C LEU A 61 6.84 5.67 12.78
N GLY A 62 5.60 5.99 13.20
CA GLY A 62 4.98 7.27 12.89
C GLY A 62 4.37 7.36 11.48
N TYR A 63 4.44 6.29 10.70
CA TYR A 63 3.80 6.13 9.40
C TYR A 63 3.28 4.69 9.21
N GLY A 64 2.39 4.48 8.26
CA GLY A 64 1.80 3.15 8.06
C GLY A 64 0.77 3.16 6.94
N TYR A 65 -0.10 2.15 6.97
CA TYR A 65 -1.20 2.01 6.03
C TYR A 65 -2.47 2.67 6.56
N TRP A 66 -3.23 3.25 5.65
CA TRP A 66 -4.59 3.72 5.84
C TRP A 66 -5.60 2.72 5.27
N VAL A 67 -6.79 2.72 5.81
CA VAL A 67 -7.98 2.25 5.10
C VAL A 67 -8.33 3.28 4.04
N ILE A 68 -8.65 2.81 2.84
CA ILE A 68 -9.29 3.59 1.79
C ILE A 68 -10.80 3.38 1.95
N GLU A 69 -11.52 4.44 2.25
CA GLU A 69 -12.98 4.46 2.35
C GLU A 69 -13.56 5.30 1.21
N ASP A 70 -14.60 4.80 0.56
CA ASP A 70 -15.36 5.59 -0.41
C ASP A 70 -16.14 6.68 0.33
N ARG A 71 -15.93 7.94 -0.06
CA ARG A 71 -16.46 9.09 0.67
C ARG A 71 -17.98 9.18 0.64
N ASP A 72 -18.60 8.76 -0.45
CA ASP A 72 -20.04 8.91 -0.64
C ASP A 72 -20.83 7.82 0.10
N SER A 73 -20.31 6.57 0.07
CA SER A 73 -21.00 5.42 0.69
C SER A 73 -20.50 5.08 2.08
N GLY A 74 -19.31 5.53 2.48
CA GLY A 74 -18.64 5.12 3.72
C GLY A 74 -18.13 3.68 3.68
N GLU A 75 -18.11 3.02 2.51
CA GLU A 75 -17.70 1.63 2.41
C GLU A 75 -16.18 1.48 2.29
N PHE A 76 -15.67 0.39 2.86
CA PHE A 76 -14.29 -0.02 2.69
C PHE A 76 -13.97 -0.27 1.21
N ALA A 77 -12.98 0.44 0.68
CA ALA A 77 -12.55 0.31 -0.70
C ALA A 77 -11.16 -0.34 -0.84
N GLY A 78 -10.37 -0.38 0.23
CA GLY A 78 -9.04 -0.97 0.20
C GLY A 78 -8.12 -0.46 1.29
N GLU A 79 -6.83 -0.63 1.05
CA GLU A 79 -5.76 -0.22 1.95
C GLU A 79 -4.59 0.35 1.14
N CYS A 80 -3.93 1.40 1.64
CA CYS A 80 -2.70 1.93 1.04
C CYS A 80 -1.85 2.62 2.10
N GLY A 81 -0.57 2.80 1.81
CA GLY A 81 0.30 3.54 2.71
C GLY A 81 1.76 3.16 2.59
N PHE A 82 2.51 3.56 3.59
CA PHE A 82 3.94 3.29 3.70
C PHE A 82 4.20 2.17 4.72
N ALA A 83 5.27 1.44 4.51
CA ALA A 83 5.75 0.44 5.45
C ALA A 83 7.28 0.39 5.44
N ASP A 84 7.83 -0.14 6.50
CA ASP A 84 9.16 -0.71 6.54
C ASP A 84 9.02 -2.19 6.91
N TYR A 85 9.38 -3.04 5.97
CA TYR A 85 9.27 -4.49 6.14
C TYR A 85 10.60 -5.14 6.45
N HIS A 86 11.71 -4.37 6.50
CA HIS A 86 13.07 -4.92 6.65
C HIS A 86 13.31 -6.11 5.71
N ARG A 87 13.03 -5.91 4.42
CA ARG A 87 13.10 -7.00 3.44
C ARG A 87 14.54 -7.41 3.16
N ASP A 88 14.80 -8.72 3.17
CA ASP A 88 16.03 -9.30 2.62
C ASP A 88 15.95 -9.27 1.08
N ILE A 89 16.27 -8.15 0.47
CA ILE A 89 16.24 -7.92 -0.97
C ILE A 89 17.50 -7.19 -1.44
N GLU A 90 17.96 -7.51 -2.63
CA GLU A 90 19.05 -6.81 -3.32
C GLU A 90 18.53 -6.11 -4.58
N PRO A 91 18.85 -4.81 -4.78
CA PRO A 91 19.54 -3.93 -3.83
C PRO A 91 18.68 -3.63 -2.59
N PRO A 92 19.27 -3.29 -1.44
CA PRO A 92 18.52 -3.03 -0.22
C PRO A 92 17.63 -1.79 -0.37
N LEU A 93 16.50 -1.79 0.36
CA LEU A 93 15.53 -0.69 0.41
C LEU A 93 15.70 0.20 1.64
N ASP A 94 16.87 0.11 2.29
CA ASP A 94 17.16 0.87 3.50
C ASP A 94 16.90 2.37 3.28
N ASP A 95 16.28 3.00 4.28
CA ASP A 95 15.91 4.42 4.25
C ASP A 95 14.86 4.84 3.19
N MET A 96 14.26 3.89 2.47
CA MET A 96 13.19 4.17 1.52
C MET A 96 11.86 3.56 2.01
N PRO A 97 10.94 4.35 2.60
CA PRO A 97 9.62 3.85 2.95
C PRO A 97 8.95 3.19 1.74
N GLU A 98 8.50 1.93 1.93
CA GLU A 98 7.87 1.15 0.87
C GLU A 98 6.39 1.52 0.76
N MET A 99 6.00 2.05 -0.39
CA MET A 99 4.61 2.32 -0.73
C MET A 99 3.91 1.05 -1.19
N GLY A 100 2.72 0.79 -0.65
CA GLY A 100 1.88 -0.30 -1.13
C GLY A 100 0.40 0.08 -1.16
N TRP A 101 -0.35 -0.63 -1.98
CA TRP A 101 -1.79 -0.42 -2.15
C TRP A 101 -2.51 -1.70 -2.52
N MET A 102 -3.76 -1.78 -2.07
CA MET A 102 -4.68 -2.85 -2.37
C MET A 102 -6.09 -2.27 -2.48
N VAL A 103 -6.73 -2.45 -3.62
CA VAL A 103 -8.09 -1.96 -3.86
C VAL A 103 -9.02 -3.15 -4.06
N ALA A 104 -10.10 -3.21 -3.28
CA ALA A 104 -11.07 -4.29 -3.36
C ALA A 104 -11.71 -4.37 -4.76
N PRO A 105 -12.04 -5.58 -5.27
CA PRO A 105 -12.38 -5.80 -6.68
C PRO A 105 -13.46 -4.87 -7.22
N ARG A 106 -14.53 -4.61 -6.45
CA ARG A 106 -15.64 -3.72 -6.86
C ARG A 106 -15.23 -2.26 -7.09
N TRP A 107 -14.08 -1.86 -6.55
CA TRP A 107 -13.54 -0.50 -6.62
C TRP A 107 -12.40 -0.35 -7.61
N GLN A 108 -11.92 -1.45 -8.19
CA GLN A 108 -10.86 -1.43 -9.20
C GLN A 108 -11.34 -0.77 -10.50
N GLY A 109 -10.39 -0.29 -11.31
CA GLY A 109 -10.67 0.35 -12.60
C GLY A 109 -11.25 1.77 -12.51
N LYS A 110 -11.51 2.29 -11.31
CA LYS A 110 -12.12 3.60 -11.06
C LYS A 110 -11.12 4.72 -10.73
N GLY A 111 -9.82 4.40 -10.74
CA GLY A 111 -8.76 5.36 -10.40
C GLY A 111 -8.49 5.54 -8.90
N TYR A 112 -9.15 4.77 -8.04
CA TYR A 112 -9.03 4.88 -6.57
C TYR A 112 -7.59 4.66 -6.07
N ALA A 113 -6.87 3.66 -6.62
CA ALA A 113 -5.47 3.44 -6.24
C ALA A 113 -4.61 4.68 -6.51
N THR A 114 -4.72 5.26 -7.71
CA THR A 114 -3.94 6.46 -8.07
C THR A 114 -4.27 7.65 -7.17
N GLU A 115 -5.55 7.88 -6.87
CA GLU A 115 -6.00 8.97 -6.01
C GLU A 115 -5.51 8.77 -4.56
N ALA A 116 -5.63 7.56 -4.02
CA ALA A 116 -5.17 7.23 -2.68
C ALA A 116 -3.64 7.38 -2.53
N ILE A 117 -2.87 6.85 -3.50
CA ILE A 117 -1.41 6.96 -3.49
C ILE A 117 -0.97 8.42 -3.60
N ALA A 118 -1.61 9.21 -4.46
CA ALA A 118 -1.30 10.64 -4.57
C ALA A 118 -1.50 11.37 -3.23
N ALA A 119 -2.56 11.05 -2.49
CA ALA A 119 -2.80 11.60 -1.15
C ALA A 119 -1.75 11.13 -0.14
N CYS A 120 -1.37 9.85 -0.16
CA CYS A 120 -0.30 9.33 0.69
C CYS A 120 1.04 10.02 0.41
N LEU A 121 1.39 10.21 -0.86
CA LEU A 121 2.63 10.87 -1.27
C LEU A 121 2.64 12.35 -0.85
N ALA A 122 1.52 13.06 -1.02
CA ALA A 122 1.39 14.45 -0.56
C ALA A 122 1.60 14.56 0.97
N TRP A 123 1.01 13.63 1.74
CA TRP A 123 1.25 13.55 3.17
C TRP A 123 2.72 13.22 3.48
N GLY A 124 3.30 12.24 2.76
CA GLY A 124 4.68 11.80 2.95
C GLY A 124 5.70 12.91 2.72
N THR A 125 5.49 13.76 1.72
CA THR A 125 6.36 14.93 1.46
C THR A 125 6.44 15.89 2.66
N GLY A 126 5.37 16.00 3.45
CA GLY A 126 5.38 16.81 4.67
C GLY A 126 5.83 16.09 5.93
N HIS A 127 5.92 14.76 5.89
CA HIS A 127 6.21 13.94 7.06
C HIS A 127 7.65 13.41 7.10
N PHE A 128 8.15 12.91 5.98
CA PHE A 128 9.53 12.39 5.88
C PHE A 128 10.54 13.52 5.69
N ALA A 129 11.80 13.24 5.98
CA ALA A 129 12.88 14.20 5.76
C ALA A 129 12.94 14.63 4.29
N ALA A 130 13.36 15.88 4.06
CA ALA A 130 13.56 16.38 2.70
C ALA A 130 14.58 15.50 1.96
N GLY A 131 14.25 15.11 0.73
CA GLY A 131 15.10 14.22 -0.07
C GLY A 131 14.82 12.73 0.13
N THR A 132 13.88 12.33 1.00
CA THR A 132 13.52 10.92 1.16
C THR A 132 12.88 10.39 -0.12
N ALA A 133 13.50 9.39 -0.73
CA ALA A 133 12.92 8.63 -1.83
C ALA A 133 11.94 7.58 -1.31
N PHE A 134 10.96 7.22 -2.13
CA PHE A 134 10.00 6.15 -1.85
C PHE A 134 10.21 4.98 -2.79
N SER A 135 9.94 3.78 -2.30
CA SER A 135 10.04 2.56 -3.10
C SER A 135 8.68 1.85 -3.22
N CYS A 136 8.54 0.97 -4.18
CA CYS A 136 7.54 -0.10 -4.18
C CYS A 136 8.05 -1.31 -4.96
N ILE A 137 7.56 -2.48 -4.61
CA ILE A 137 7.91 -3.74 -5.26
C ILE A 137 6.69 -4.26 -6.00
N ILE A 138 6.84 -4.56 -7.29
CA ILE A 138 5.71 -5.01 -8.12
C ILE A 138 6.14 -6.22 -8.95
N THR A 139 5.35 -7.27 -8.94
CA THR A 139 5.54 -8.43 -9.82
C THR A 139 5.41 -8.01 -11.29
N PRO A 140 6.31 -8.44 -12.21
CA PRO A 140 6.33 -7.98 -13.59
C PRO A 140 5.02 -8.13 -14.36
N ASP A 141 4.24 -9.17 -14.04
CA ASP A 141 2.94 -9.43 -14.68
C ASP A 141 1.78 -8.61 -14.11
N ASN A 142 2.02 -7.83 -13.04
CA ASN A 142 1.00 -6.97 -12.42
C ASN A 142 0.93 -5.61 -13.13
N PHE A 143 0.55 -5.63 -14.41
CA PHE A 143 0.45 -4.43 -15.26
C PHE A 143 -0.48 -3.35 -14.70
N ALA A 144 -1.48 -3.74 -13.91
CA ALA A 144 -2.39 -2.79 -13.28
C ALA A 144 -1.65 -1.94 -12.24
N SER A 145 -0.88 -2.58 -11.35
CA SER A 145 -0.07 -1.87 -10.35
C SER A 145 1.08 -1.09 -10.98
N ILE A 146 1.72 -1.63 -12.02
CA ILE A 146 2.78 -0.91 -12.75
C ILE A 146 2.24 0.42 -13.30
N ARG A 147 1.08 0.40 -13.98
CA ARG A 147 0.47 1.64 -14.48
C ARG A 147 0.10 2.64 -13.38
N VAL A 148 -0.30 2.14 -12.21
CA VAL A 148 -0.59 3.00 -11.06
C VAL A 148 0.71 3.63 -10.54
N ALA A 149 1.77 2.84 -10.36
CA ALA A 149 3.09 3.32 -9.94
C ALA A 149 3.60 4.42 -10.87
N GLU A 150 3.61 4.16 -12.19
CA GLU A 150 4.07 5.11 -13.21
C GLU A 150 3.26 6.42 -13.17
N LYS A 151 1.93 6.36 -13.06
CA LYS A 151 1.07 7.55 -12.91
C LYS A 151 1.36 8.35 -11.65
N CYS A 152 1.86 7.69 -10.61
CA CYS A 152 2.25 8.32 -9.35
C CYS A 152 3.73 8.74 -9.33
N GLY A 153 4.44 8.64 -10.47
CA GLY A 153 5.82 9.12 -10.62
C GLY A 153 6.89 8.13 -10.19
N PHE A 154 6.53 6.87 -9.92
CA PHE A 154 7.51 5.82 -9.70
C PHE A 154 8.09 5.35 -11.03
N GLN A 155 9.38 5.04 -11.05
CA GLN A 155 10.09 4.52 -12.20
C GLN A 155 10.76 3.19 -11.85
N LEU A 156 10.81 2.27 -12.80
CA LEU A 156 11.53 1.02 -12.62
C LEU A 156 13.02 1.33 -12.46
N ARG A 157 13.57 1.01 -11.28
CA ARG A 157 14.99 1.13 -10.99
C ARG A 157 15.75 -0.13 -11.43
N GLU A 158 15.20 -1.29 -11.08
CA GLU A 158 15.85 -2.57 -11.31
C GLU A 158 14.84 -3.73 -11.28
N GLN A 159 15.16 -4.81 -12.00
CA GLN A 159 14.50 -6.09 -11.83
C GLN A 159 15.37 -6.99 -10.95
N THR A 160 14.77 -7.59 -9.95
CA THR A 160 15.46 -8.43 -8.98
C THR A 160 14.59 -9.62 -8.58
N THR A 161 15.01 -10.35 -7.56
CA THR A 161 14.27 -11.51 -7.02
C THR A 161 13.98 -11.29 -5.54
N TYR A 162 12.77 -11.56 -5.12
CA TYR A 162 12.38 -11.56 -3.72
C TYR A 162 11.60 -12.83 -3.37
N LEU A 163 12.05 -13.57 -2.35
CA LEU A 163 11.51 -14.87 -1.93
C LEU A 163 11.39 -15.91 -3.06
N GLY A 164 12.29 -15.83 -4.06
CA GLY A 164 12.32 -16.73 -5.20
C GLY A 164 11.50 -16.26 -6.41
N ASP A 165 10.72 -15.20 -6.29
CA ASP A 165 9.90 -14.64 -7.37
C ASP A 165 10.57 -13.40 -7.98
N ALA A 166 10.42 -13.23 -9.30
CA ALA A 166 10.89 -12.04 -10.00
C ALA A 166 10.03 -10.83 -9.61
N VAL A 167 10.68 -9.72 -9.28
CA VAL A 167 10.03 -8.46 -8.93
C VAL A 167 10.72 -7.27 -9.59
N GLY A 168 9.96 -6.25 -9.94
CA GLY A 168 10.48 -4.93 -10.29
C GLY A 168 10.54 -4.06 -9.04
N LEU A 169 11.71 -3.49 -8.79
CA LEU A 169 11.92 -2.46 -7.79
C LEU A 169 11.69 -1.10 -8.44
N TYR A 170 10.69 -0.39 -7.99
CA TYR A 170 10.36 0.95 -8.46
C TYR A 170 10.71 1.97 -7.39
N THR A 171 11.25 3.11 -7.81
CA THR A 171 11.55 4.22 -6.92
C THR A 171 10.94 5.50 -7.43
N ARG A 172 10.66 6.39 -6.50
CA ARG A 172 10.27 7.75 -6.75
C ARG A 172 11.12 8.67 -5.88
N ASP A 173 11.86 9.56 -6.53
CA ASP A 173 12.62 10.59 -5.82
C ASP A 173 11.66 11.56 -5.12
N ALA A 174 12.14 12.14 -4.00
CA ALA A 174 11.43 13.22 -3.36
C ALA A 174 11.30 14.41 -4.31
N VAL A 175 10.15 15.02 -4.32
CA VAL A 175 9.88 16.28 -5.02
C VAL A 175 10.12 17.44 -4.06
#